data_6f10b040725424d4d3bf12219828bea4
#
_entry.id   6f10b040725424d4d3bf12219828bea4
#
_cell.length_a   1.000
_cell.length_b   1.000
_cell.length_c   1.000
_cell.angle_alpha   90.00
_cell.angle_beta   90.00
_cell.angle_gamma   90.00
#
_symmetry.space_group_name_H-M   'P 1'
#
loop_
_entity.id
_entity.type
_entity.pdbx_description
1 polymer ?
#
loop_
_entity_poly.entity_id
_entity_poly.type
_entity_poly.pdbx_seq_one_letter_code
_entity_poly.pdbx_strand_id
1 'polypeptide(L)'
;MTEVDIISGFLGAGKTTFMKKLVAEAFANEKVVIVENEFGEIGIDSGFLKDTGIQVSEINGGCVCCTLVGDFTKNLHEVIKTYHPDRILVEPSGVAKLSDIEVSVLDVGKTEDIHIGALVTIVNALKAKKQMKAFGEFF
;
A
#
# COMPACT_ATOMS: atom_id res chain seq x y z
N MET A 1 9.59 -10.67 -12.05
CA MET A 1 9.94 -9.42 -11.33
C MET A 1 8.65 -8.72 -10.95
N THR A 2 8.41 -8.51 -9.67
CA THR A 2 7.18 -7.89 -9.15
C THR A 2 7.41 -6.41 -8.91
N GLU A 3 6.52 -5.56 -9.40
CA GLU A 3 6.55 -4.12 -9.17
C GLU A 3 5.78 -3.76 -7.91
N VAL A 4 6.35 -2.91 -7.04
CA VAL A 4 5.72 -2.48 -5.79
C VAL A 4 5.48 -0.97 -5.84
N ASP A 5 4.21 -0.56 -5.87
CA ASP A 5 3.81 0.84 -5.81
C ASP A 5 3.30 1.16 -4.41
N ILE A 6 3.78 2.25 -3.84
CA ILE A 6 3.38 2.70 -2.51
C ILE A 6 2.51 3.96 -2.64
N ILE A 7 1.27 3.88 -2.13
CA ILE A 7 0.28 4.95 -2.25
C ILE A 7 -0.03 5.49 -0.87
N SER A 8 0.65 6.56 -0.52
CA SER A 8 0.53 7.27 0.75
C SER A 8 -0.47 8.42 0.68
N GLY A 9 -0.80 8.98 1.83
CA GLY A 9 -1.66 10.15 1.97
C GLY A 9 -2.50 10.08 3.24
N PHE A 10 -2.98 11.23 3.68
CA PHE A 10 -3.82 11.32 4.89
C PHE A 10 -5.14 10.57 4.76
N LEU A 11 -5.70 10.21 5.92
CA LEU A 11 -7.04 9.63 6.00
C LEU A 11 -8.06 10.50 5.25
N GLY A 12 -8.87 9.88 4.41
CA GLY A 12 -9.87 10.57 3.59
C GLY A 12 -9.31 11.39 2.42
N ALA A 13 -8.04 11.25 2.05
CA ALA A 13 -7.45 11.94 0.89
C ALA A 13 -7.88 11.34 -0.46
N GLY A 14 -8.49 10.14 -0.47
CA GLY A 14 -8.92 9.46 -1.69
C GLY A 14 -7.99 8.35 -2.19
N LYS A 15 -7.13 7.81 -1.34
CA LYS A 15 -6.19 6.72 -1.67
C LYS A 15 -6.91 5.51 -2.25
N THR A 16 -7.88 4.98 -1.52
CA THR A 16 -8.67 3.82 -1.94
C THR A 16 -9.36 4.04 -3.29
N THR A 17 -9.96 5.21 -3.50
CA THR A 17 -10.60 5.58 -4.78
C THR A 17 -9.57 5.60 -5.92
N PHE A 18 -8.40 6.14 -5.67
CA PHE A 18 -7.31 6.19 -6.64
C PHE A 18 -6.80 4.78 -6.99
N MET A 19 -6.59 3.93 -5.98
CA MET A 19 -6.17 2.54 -6.20
C MET A 19 -7.17 1.73 -7.01
N LYS A 20 -8.47 1.83 -6.68
CA LYS A 20 -9.53 1.19 -7.47
C LYS A 20 -9.49 1.60 -8.92
N LYS A 21 -9.26 2.88 -9.19
CA LYS A 21 -9.15 3.40 -10.55
C LYS A 21 -7.89 2.89 -11.26
N LEU A 22 -6.75 2.87 -10.60
CA LEU A 22 -5.51 2.33 -11.16
C LEU A 22 -5.68 0.87 -11.58
N VAL A 23 -6.26 0.05 -10.70
CA VAL A 23 -6.48 -1.36 -10.97
C VAL A 23 -7.42 -1.57 -12.15
N ALA A 24 -8.52 -0.81 -12.21
CA ALA A 24 -9.51 -0.94 -13.28
C ALA A 24 -9.01 -0.44 -14.64
N GLU A 25 -8.21 0.62 -14.68
CA GLU A 25 -7.86 1.31 -15.93
C GLU A 25 -6.42 1.05 -16.38
N ALA A 26 -5.47 1.03 -15.45
CA ALA A 26 -4.04 0.91 -15.77
C ALA A 26 -3.52 -0.53 -15.66
N PHE A 27 -3.99 -1.29 -14.68
CA PHE A 27 -3.45 -2.62 -14.36
C PHE A 27 -4.44 -3.76 -14.61
N ALA A 28 -5.44 -3.54 -15.47
CA ALA A 28 -6.50 -4.52 -15.75
C ALA A 28 -5.98 -5.89 -16.26
N ASN A 29 -4.79 -5.95 -16.83
CA ASN A 29 -4.17 -7.17 -17.36
C ASN A 29 -3.04 -7.71 -16.46
N GLU A 30 -2.82 -7.12 -15.31
CA GLU A 30 -1.79 -7.53 -14.35
C GLU A 30 -2.42 -8.31 -13.18
N LYS A 31 -1.68 -9.24 -12.62
CA LYS A 31 -2.04 -9.89 -11.37
C LYS A 31 -1.66 -8.96 -10.21
N VAL A 32 -2.62 -8.18 -9.74
CA VAL A 32 -2.43 -7.18 -8.70
C VAL A 32 -2.83 -7.72 -7.34
N VAL A 33 -1.96 -7.52 -6.35
CA VAL A 33 -2.28 -7.72 -4.93
C VAL A 33 -2.26 -6.38 -4.22
N ILE A 34 -3.28 -6.10 -3.43
CA ILE A 34 -3.35 -4.90 -2.60
C ILE A 34 -3.01 -5.27 -1.17
N VAL A 35 -2.06 -4.55 -0.61
CA VAL A 35 -1.63 -4.69 0.79
C VAL A 35 -2.04 -3.43 1.52
N GLU A 36 -3.05 -3.55 2.36
CA GLU A 36 -3.56 -2.46 3.18
C GLU A 36 -3.11 -2.61 4.62
N ASN A 37 -2.77 -1.49 5.23
CA ASN A 37 -2.44 -1.42 6.63
C ASN A 37 -3.27 -0.33 7.30
N GLU A 38 -4.50 -0.66 7.64
CA GLU A 38 -5.38 0.24 8.39
C GLU A 38 -5.52 -0.15 9.86
N PHE A 39 -5.61 0.87 10.71
CA PHE A 39 -6.02 0.74 12.10
C PHE A 39 -7.55 0.62 12.18
N GLY A 40 -8.03 -0.58 12.48
CA GLY A 40 -9.43 -0.77 12.93
C GLY A 40 -10.48 -0.61 11.83
N GLU A 41 -11.08 -1.71 11.52
CA GLU A 41 -12.34 -1.90 10.80
C GLU A 41 -12.43 -1.47 9.32
N ILE A 42 -12.65 -2.49 8.53
CA ILE A 42 -13.25 -2.53 7.20
C ILE A 42 -12.29 -2.22 6.07
N GLY A 43 -11.71 -3.31 5.60
CA GLY A 43 -11.05 -3.40 4.30
C GLY A 43 -11.89 -2.86 3.16
N ILE A 44 -11.24 -2.57 2.06
CA ILE A 44 -11.86 -2.42 0.74
C ILE A 44 -12.91 -3.52 0.59
N ASP A 45 -14.09 -3.15 0.16
CA ASP A 45 -15.17 -4.05 -0.17
C ASP A 45 -14.64 -5.27 -0.94
N SER A 46 -14.37 -6.35 -0.21
CA SER A 46 -13.85 -7.60 -0.76
C SER A 46 -14.76 -8.17 -1.87
N GLY A 47 -15.99 -7.67 -1.97
CA GLY A 47 -16.93 -7.95 -3.03
C GLY A 47 -16.53 -7.35 -4.39
N PHE A 48 -16.08 -6.11 -4.43
CA PHE A 48 -15.72 -5.44 -5.69
C PHE A 48 -14.46 -6.03 -6.34
N LEU A 49 -13.52 -6.51 -5.52
CA LEU A 49 -12.26 -7.05 -6.00
C LEU A 49 -12.35 -8.52 -6.42
N LYS A 50 -13.32 -9.28 -5.88
CA LYS A 50 -13.59 -10.66 -6.32
C LYS A 50 -14.07 -10.75 -7.76
N ASP A 51 -14.83 -9.78 -8.23
CA ASP A 51 -15.36 -9.77 -9.60
C ASP A 51 -14.30 -9.40 -10.65
N THR A 52 -13.19 -8.77 -10.24
CA THR A 52 -12.10 -8.36 -11.14
C THR A 52 -10.91 -9.32 -11.15
N GLY A 53 -10.97 -10.41 -10.37
CA GLY A 53 -9.84 -11.38 -10.25
C GLY A 53 -8.67 -10.87 -9.41
N ILE A 54 -8.84 -9.73 -8.74
CA ILE A 54 -7.83 -9.13 -7.88
C ILE A 54 -7.86 -9.79 -6.51
N GLN A 55 -6.70 -10.18 -6.00
CA GLN A 55 -6.56 -10.73 -4.67
C GLN A 55 -6.18 -9.62 -3.69
N VAL A 56 -6.99 -9.45 -2.65
CA VAL A 56 -6.70 -8.55 -1.54
C VAL A 56 -6.12 -9.37 -0.41
N SER A 57 -4.91 -9.04 -0.01
CA SER A 57 -4.30 -9.57 1.21
C SER A 57 -4.42 -8.50 2.30
N GLU A 58 -5.30 -8.74 3.26
CA GLU A 58 -5.37 -7.92 4.46
C GLU A 58 -4.26 -8.36 5.42
N ILE A 59 -3.39 -7.45 5.79
CA ILE A 59 -2.40 -7.70 6.85
C ILE A 59 -3.10 -7.47 8.19
N ASN A 60 -3.74 -8.52 8.69
CA ASN A 60 -4.32 -8.54 10.02
C ASN A 60 -3.22 -8.77 11.06
N GLY A 61 -2.60 -7.73 11.56
CA GLY A 61 -1.58 -7.97 12.58
C GLY A 61 -0.77 -6.77 13.04
N GLY A 62 -1.41 -5.66 13.28
CA GLY A 62 -0.73 -4.55 13.96
C GLY A 62 -0.27 -3.44 13.02
N CYS A 63 -0.29 -2.26 13.57
CA CYS A 63 0.11 -1.02 12.91
C CYS A 63 1.56 -1.05 12.47
N VAL A 64 1.84 -0.85 11.19
CA VAL A 64 3.21 -0.60 10.68
C VAL A 64 3.82 0.65 11.33
N CYS A 65 3.02 1.51 11.95
CA CYS A 65 3.53 2.74 12.56
C CYS A 65 4.19 2.57 13.93
N CYS A 66 4.05 1.41 14.61
CA CYS A 66 4.48 1.33 16.01
C CYS A 66 5.61 0.35 16.36
N THR A 67 5.86 -0.71 15.58
CA THR A 67 6.92 -1.68 15.97
C THR A 67 7.39 -2.63 14.86
N LEU A 68 6.85 -2.57 13.64
CA LEU A 68 6.71 -3.78 12.84
C LEU A 68 7.15 -3.65 11.39
N VAL A 69 8.25 -2.97 11.13
CA VAL A 69 9.01 -3.15 9.88
C VAL A 69 9.21 -4.64 9.61
N GLY A 70 9.48 -5.43 10.67
CA GLY A 70 9.63 -6.89 10.57
C GLY A 70 8.38 -7.64 10.15
N ASP A 71 7.20 -7.24 10.60
CA ASP A 71 5.95 -7.92 10.23
C ASP A 71 5.51 -7.54 8.81
N PHE A 72 5.68 -6.28 8.41
CA PHE A 72 5.44 -5.87 7.03
C PHE A 72 6.36 -6.62 6.05
N THR A 73 7.65 -6.72 6.37
CA THR A 73 8.63 -7.45 5.58
C THR A 73 8.25 -8.93 5.44
N LYS A 74 7.87 -9.61 6.53
CA LYS A 74 7.39 -11.01 6.50
C LYS A 74 6.15 -11.16 5.62
N ASN A 75 5.17 -10.29 5.80
CA ASN A 75 3.93 -10.33 5.05
C ASN A 75 4.15 -10.10 3.55
N LEU A 76 5.08 -9.20 3.21
CA LEU A 76 5.45 -8.96 1.82
C LEU A 76 6.09 -10.21 1.19
N HIS A 77 6.99 -10.90 1.91
CA HIS A 77 7.53 -12.19 1.49
C HIS A 77 6.44 -13.25 1.28
N GLU A 78 5.48 -13.34 2.20
CA GLU A 78 4.37 -14.30 2.11
C GLU A 78 3.49 -14.01 0.90
N VAL A 79 3.14 -12.75 0.67
CA VAL A 79 2.36 -12.31 -0.50
C VAL A 79 3.07 -12.70 -1.80
N ILE A 80 4.36 -12.42 -1.91
CA ILE A 80 5.14 -12.73 -3.11
C ILE A 80 5.16 -14.25 -3.36
N LYS A 81 5.44 -15.06 -2.33
CA LYS A 81 5.53 -16.52 -2.44
C LYS A 81 4.19 -17.21 -2.69
N THR A 82 3.12 -16.67 -2.12
CA THR A 82 1.79 -17.29 -2.24
C THR A 82 1.11 -16.92 -3.54
N TYR A 83 1.19 -15.66 -3.92
CA TYR A 83 0.40 -15.15 -5.04
C TYR A 83 1.20 -14.95 -6.32
N HIS A 84 2.53 -14.84 -6.27
CA HIS A 84 3.37 -14.53 -7.43
C HIS A 84 2.79 -13.37 -8.26
N PRO A 85 2.59 -12.19 -7.67
CA PRO A 85 1.94 -11.08 -8.34
C PRO A 85 2.86 -10.42 -9.36
N ASP A 86 2.26 -9.81 -10.38
CA ASP A 86 2.97 -8.90 -11.28
C ASP A 86 3.20 -7.54 -10.59
N ARG A 87 2.23 -7.14 -9.76
CA ARG A 87 2.23 -5.85 -9.06
C ARG A 87 1.65 -5.95 -7.64
N ILE A 88 2.25 -5.21 -6.72
CA ILE A 88 1.75 -5.03 -5.35
C ILE A 88 1.48 -3.54 -5.14
N LEU A 89 0.24 -3.20 -4.79
CA LEU A 89 -0.13 -1.86 -4.34
C LEU A 89 -0.12 -1.83 -2.82
N VAL A 90 0.74 -1.03 -2.23
CA VAL A 90 0.83 -0.87 -0.78
C VAL A 90 0.13 0.41 -0.36
N GLU A 91 -0.90 0.30 0.49
CA GLU A 91 -1.51 1.43 1.17
C GLU A 91 -1.08 1.46 2.63
N PRO A 92 -0.05 2.25 3.00
CA PRO A 92 0.32 2.43 4.39
C PRO A 92 -0.80 3.15 5.16
N SER A 93 -0.83 2.98 6.48
CA SER A 93 -1.74 3.79 7.30
C SER A 93 -1.49 5.28 7.09
N GLY A 94 -2.52 6.11 7.27
CA GLY A 94 -2.42 7.56 7.07
C GLY A 94 -1.45 8.29 7.98
N VAL A 95 -0.82 7.59 8.93
CA VAL A 95 0.22 8.09 9.85
C VAL A 95 1.58 7.39 9.69
N ALA A 96 1.70 6.45 8.76
CA ALA A 96 2.97 5.78 8.47
C ALA A 96 3.88 6.70 7.65
N LYS A 97 5.17 6.71 7.98
CA LYS A 97 6.17 7.40 7.16
C LYS A 97 6.43 6.60 5.89
N LEU A 98 6.33 7.26 4.75
CA LEU A 98 6.59 6.65 3.45
C LEU A 98 8.00 6.05 3.37
N SER A 99 8.98 6.73 3.93
CA SER A 99 10.38 6.27 3.97
C SER A 99 10.57 4.93 4.69
N ASP A 100 9.80 4.64 5.74
CA ASP A 100 9.93 3.39 6.48
C ASP A 100 9.39 2.20 5.67
N ILE A 101 8.33 2.43 4.92
CA ILE A 101 7.77 1.44 3.99
C ILE A 101 8.73 1.22 2.81
N GLU A 102 9.29 2.29 2.25
CA GLU A 102 10.28 2.22 1.19
C GLU A 102 11.48 1.37 1.59
N VAL A 103 12.06 1.62 2.77
CA VAL A 103 13.19 0.84 3.31
C VAL A 103 12.81 -0.63 3.45
N SER A 104 11.61 -0.94 3.91
CA SER A 104 11.15 -2.33 4.06
C SER A 104 11.03 -3.04 2.71
N VAL A 105 10.51 -2.36 1.68
CA VAL A 105 10.43 -2.92 0.32
C VAL A 105 11.82 -3.15 -0.27
N LEU A 106 12.74 -2.20 -0.08
CA LEU A 106 14.12 -2.34 -0.53
C LEU A 106 14.84 -3.49 0.17
N ASP A 107 14.53 -3.75 1.45
CA ASP A 107 15.11 -4.87 2.19
C ASP A 107 14.62 -6.23 1.63
N VAL A 108 13.34 -6.35 1.35
CA VAL A 108 12.77 -7.54 0.66
C VAL A 108 13.38 -7.71 -0.72
N GLY A 109 13.61 -6.64 -1.45
CA GLY A 109 14.25 -6.65 -2.77
C GLY A 109 15.68 -7.20 -2.81
N LYS A 110 16.32 -7.37 -1.65
CA LYS A 110 17.63 -8.05 -1.57
C LYS A 110 17.53 -9.57 -1.70
N THR A 111 16.38 -10.15 -1.44
CA THR A 111 16.13 -11.60 -1.42
C THR A 111 15.06 -12.07 -2.37
N GLU A 112 14.16 -11.20 -2.76
CA GLU A 112 13.07 -11.48 -3.70
C GLU A 112 13.20 -10.61 -4.96
N ASP A 113 12.69 -11.10 -6.08
CA ASP A 113 12.73 -10.37 -7.36
C ASP A 113 11.62 -9.31 -7.42
N ILE A 114 11.78 -8.27 -6.63
CA ILE A 114 10.88 -7.12 -6.56
C ILE A 114 11.64 -5.80 -6.69
N HIS A 115 10.95 -4.76 -7.12
CA HIS A 115 11.47 -3.40 -7.16
C HIS A 115 10.37 -2.37 -6.90
N ILE A 116 10.75 -1.18 -6.46
CA ILE A 116 9.82 -0.07 -6.29
C ILE A 116 9.52 0.51 -7.67
N GLY A 117 8.23 0.51 -8.04
CA GLY A 117 7.72 1.13 -9.26
C GLY A 117 7.44 2.62 -9.03
N ALA A 118 6.45 2.93 -8.22
CA ALA A 118 6.06 4.30 -7.94
C ALA A 118 5.88 4.58 -6.45
N LEU A 119 6.24 5.80 -6.04
CA LEU A 119 5.92 6.38 -4.73
C LEU A 119 4.94 7.53 -4.97
N VAL A 120 3.71 7.37 -4.50
CA VAL A 120 2.62 8.32 -4.74
C VAL A 120 2.06 8.82 -3.42
N THR A 121 1.88 10.12 -3.29
CA THR A 121 1.18 10.72 -2.15
C THR A 121 -0.08 11.45 -2.62
N ILE A 122 -1.23 11.01 -2.12
CA ILE A 122 -2.52 11.63 -2.40
C ILE A 122 -2.79 12.72 -1.37
N VAL A 123 -3.03 13.92 -1.85
CA VAL A 123 -3.20 15.13 -1.01
C VAL A 123 -4.56 15.75 -1.24
N ASN A 124 -5.29 16.01 -0.16
CA ASN A 124 -6.49 16.86 -0.22
C ASN A 124 -6.04 18.34 -0.34
N ALA A 125 -6.16 18.92 -1.51
CA ALA A 125 -5.66 20.27 -1.80
C ALA A 125 -6.22 21.35 -0.87
N LEU A 126 -7.48 21.23 -0.44
CA LEU A 126 -8.12 22.19 0.47
C LEU A 126 -7.57 22.11 1.91
N LYS A 127 -7.09 20.94 2.31
CA LYS A 127 -6.57 20.70 3.66
C LYS A 127 -5.04 20.66 3.73
N ALA A 128 -4.36 20.58 2.60
CA ALA A 128 -2.91 20.37 2.49
C ALA A 128 -2.11 21.33 3.36
N LYS A 129 -2.33 22.63 3.22
CA LYS A 129 -1.59 23.67 3.98
C LYS A 129 -1.75 23.53 5.49
N LYS A 130 -2.95 23.13 5.96
CA LYS A 130 -3.21 22.91 7.39
C LYS A 130 -2.55 21.64 7.89
N GLN A 131 -2.62 20.57 7.07
CA GLN A 131 -2.03 19.29 7.38
C GLN A 131 -0.50 19.36 7.40
N MET A 132 0.12 20.03 6.44
CA MET A 132 1.57 20.26 6.42
C MET A 132 2.07 21.00 7.66
N LYS A 133 1.31 21.99 8.16
CA LYS A 133 1.66 22.69 9.40
C LYS A 133 1.54 21.84 10.65
N ALA A 134 0.56 20.93 10.69
CA ALA A 134 0.29 20.10 11.85
C ALA A 134 1.15 18.83 11.88
N PHE A 135 1.51 18.29 10.72
CA PHE A 135 2.10 16.97 10.56
C PHE A 135 3.26 16.96 9.54
N GLY A 136 4.06 18.01 9.50
CA GLY A 136 5.07 18.25 8.47
C GLY A 136 5.97 17.08 8.09
N GLU A 137 6.27 16.19 9.04
CA GLU A 137 7.11 14.99 8.79
C GLU A 137 6.43 13.88 7.95
N PHE A 138 5.12 13.97 7.73
CA PHE A 138 4.35 12.97 6.98
C PHE A 138 4.03 13.40 5.54
N PHE A 139 4.60 14.49 5.10
CA PHE A 139 4.43 15.01 3.73
C PHE A 139 5.71 14.94 2.92
#